data_e64d310ce0b7a1a00044f869f354dc6d
#
_entry.id   e64d310ce0b7a1a00044f869f354dc6d
#
_cell.length_a   1.000
_cell.length_b   1.000
_cell.length_c   1.000
_cell.angle_alpha   90.00
_cell.angle_beta   90.00
_cell.angle_gamma   90.00
#
_symmetry.space_group_name_H-M   'P 1'
#
loop_
_entity.id
_entity.type
_entity.pdbx_description
1 polymer ?
#
loop_
_entity_poly.entity_id
_entity_poly.type
_entity_poly.pdbx_seq_one_letter_code
_entity_poly.pdbx_strand_id
1 'polypeptide(L)'
;MSFVSDVKTKACYHLYSLDNKYAALIPVAEGDSTGVSVCGELVEVSDEKMERIRANEPDGIVPGSVILDDGREVIGALGDIAVMLEKGIEITSFGSFAVYKASLTQHA
;
A
#
# COMPACT_ATOMS: atom_id res chain seq x y z
N MET A 1 17.67 0.22 -6.26
CA MET A 1 16.58 -0.40 -5.48
C MET A 1 16.73 -1.91 -5.52
N SER A 2 16.78 -2.55 -4.38
CA SER A 2 17.01 -3.98 -4.28
C SER A 2 15.86 -4.66 -3.54
N PHE A 3 15.35 -5.73 -4.14
CA PHE A 3 14.33 -6.57 -3.50
C PHE A 3 14.94 -7.30 -2.30
N VAL A 4 14.25 -7.26 -1.18
CA VAL A 4 14.68 -7.94 0.05
C VAL A 4 13.85 -9.19 0.28
N SER A 5 12.53 -9.06 0.38
CA SER A 5 11.64 -10.20 0.62
C SER A 5 10.18 -9.83 0.37
N ASP A 6 9.36 -10.85 0.19
CA ASP A 6 7.92 -10.69 0.29
C ASP A 6 7.56 -10.49 1.77
N VAL A 7 6.62 -9.61 2.04
CA VAL A 7 6.17 -9.30 3.40
C VAL A 7 4.65 -9.16 3.44
N LYS A 8 4.11 -9.21 4.65
CA LYS A 8 2.70 -8.92 4.90
C LYS A 8 2.60 -7.88 6.00
N THR A 9 1.62 -7.00 5.88
CA THR A 9 1.33 -6.05 6.95
C THR A 9 0.59 -6.74 8.10
N LYS A 10 0.58 -6.10 9.25
CA LYS A 10 -0.36 -6.42 10.31
C LYS A 10 -1.78 -6.29 9.76
N ALA A 11 -2.74 -7.05 10.29
CA ALA A 11 -4.13 -7.06 9.82
C ALA A 11 -4.90 -5.83 10.30
N CYS A 12 -4.45 -4.64 9.92
CA CYS A 12 -5.03 -3.38 10.34
C CYS A 12 -5.09 -2.34 9.21
N TYR A 13 -5.16 -2.81 7.96
CA TYR A 13 -5.18 -1.91 6.80
C TYR A 13 -6.30 -2.24 5.85
N HIS A 14 -6.80 -1.20 5.16
CA HIS A 14 -7.52 -1.35 3.91
C HIS A 14 -6.58 -1.00 2.78
N LEU A 15 -6.84 -1.54 1.60
CA LEU A 15 -6.00 -1.32 0.41
C LEU A 15 -6.83 -0.62 -0.66
N TYR A 16 -6.26 0.44 -1.22
CA TYR A 16 -6.87 1.18 -2.31
C TYR A 16 -5.95 1.21 -3.53
N SER A 17 -6.55 1.32 -4.70
CA SER A 17 -5.85 1.58 -5.95
C SER A 17 -6.15 3.00 -6.40
N LEU A 18 -5.12 3.75 -6.76
CA LEU A 18 -5.25 5.09 -7.34
C LEU A 18 -4.81 5.01 -8.80
N ASP A 19 -5.72 5.31 -9.72
CA ASP A 19 -5.48 5.28 -11.18
C ASP A 19 -4.96 3.94 -11.70
N ASN A 20 -5.18 2.84 -10.99
CA ASN A 20 -4.63 1.51 -11.30
C ASN A 20 -3.10 1.50 -11.43
N LYS A 21 -2.44 2.52 -10.91
CA LYS A 21 -0.97 2.66 -10.95
C LYS A 21 -0.33 2.62 -9.58
N TYR A 22 -1.07 3.04 -8.55
CA TYR A 22 -0.51 3.22 -7.21
C TYR A 22 -1.34 2.47 -6.19
N ALA A 23 -0.66 1.78 -5.29
CA ALA A 23 -1.28 1.16 -4.13
C ALA A 23 -1.20 2.13 -2.95
N ALA A 24 -2.26 2.21 -2.17
CA ALA A 24 -2.30 3.03 -0.97
C ALA A 24 -2.90 2.24 0.18
N LEU A 25 -2.24 2.28 1.33
CA LEU A 25 -2.70 1.64 2.55
C LEU A 25 -3.42 2.68 3.43
N ILE A 26 -4.57 2.31 3.94
CA ILE A 26 -5.32 3.14 4.88
C ILE A 26 -5.40 2.38 6.20
N PRO A 27 -4.76 2.88 7.28
CA PRO A 27 -4.89 2.23 8.59
C PRO A 27 -6.33 2.31 9.08
N VAL A 28 -6.81 1.21 9.67
CA VAL A 28 -8.14 1.19 10.28
C VAL A 28 -8.02 1.41 11.79
N ALA A 29 -9.13 1.81 12.41
CA ALA A 29 -9.16 2.05 13.84
C ALA A 29 -8.87 0.76 14.61
N GLU A 30 -8.26 0.89 15.77
CA GLU A 30 -8.03 -0.24 16.65
C GLU A 30 -9.36 -0.91 17.01
N GLY A 31 -9.40 -2.23 16.89
CA GLY A 31 -10.63 -2.98 17.11
C GLY A 31 -11.51 -3.14 15.87
N ASP A 32 -11.17 -2.49 14.76
CA ASP A 32 -11.91 -2.66 13.50
C ASP A 32 -11.53 -4.01 12.87
N SER A 33 -12.51 -4.91 12.80
CA SER A 33 -12.30 -6.26 12.27
C SER A 33 -12.23 -6.32 10.74
N THR A 34 -12.45 -5.20 10.05
CA THR A 34 -12.40 -5.16 8.59
C THR A 34 -10.98 -4.97 8.04
N GLY A 35 -10.02 -4.65 8.91
CA GLY A 35 -8.61 -4.54 8.51
C GLY A 35 -8.05 -5.88 8.09
N VAL A 36 -7.21 -5.88 7.06
CA VAL A 36 -6.60 -7.10 6.54
C VAL A 36 -5.09 -6.96 6.51
N SER A 37 -4.42 -8.12 6.45
CA SER A 37 -3.00 -8.20 6.19
C SER A 37 -2.79 -8.07 4.69
N VAL A 38 -2.04 -7.06 4.27
CA VAL A 38 -1.79 -6.78 2.85
C VAL A 38 -0.43 -7.32 2.48
N CYS A 39 -0.37 -8.09 1.39
CA CYS A 39 0.88 -8.64 0.88
C CYS A 39 1.60 -7.62 0.00
N GLY A 40 2.91 -7.55 0.12
CA GLY A 40 3.72 -6.65 -0.67
C GLY A 40 5.17 -7.09 -0.69
N GLU A 41 6.02 -6.23 -1.21
CA GLU A 41 7.44 -6.48 -1.30
C GLU A 41 8.21 -5.45 -0.50
N LEU A 42 9.18 -5.94 0.29
CA LEU A 42 10.13 -5.08 0.98
C LEU A 42 11.32 -4.86 0.08
N VAL A 43 11.66 -3.60 -0.17
CA VAL A 43 12.80 -3.24 -0.99
C VAL A 43 13.72 -2.31 -0.22
N GLU A 44 15.00 -2.37 -0.54
CA GLU A 44 15.99 -1.47 0.01
C GLU A 44 16.26 -0.35 -0.98
N VAL A 45 16.15 0.89 -0.54
CA VAL A 45 16.38 2.07 -1.37
C VAL A 45 17.36 3.01 -0.68
N SER A 46 18.20 3.68 -1.46
CA SER A 46 19.10 4.71 -0.94
C SER A 46 18.29 5.94 -0.50
N ASP A 47 18.90 6.75 0.38
CA ASP A 47 18.27 8.01 0.83
C ASP A 47 17.96 8.92 -0.34
N GLU A 48 18.87 9.01 -1.32
CA GLU A 48 18.68 9.81 -2.52
C GLU A 48 17.50 9.34 -3.34
N LYS A 49 17.34 8.02 -3.51
CA LYS A 49 16.20 7.46 -4.22
C LYS A 49 14.89 7.70 -3.47
N MET A 50 14.92 7.60 -2.14
CA MET A 50 13.75 7.86 -1.32
C MET A 50 13.28 9.31 -1.46
N GLU A 51 14.21 10.27 -1.52
CA GLU A 51 13.85 11.67 -1.75
C GLU A 51 13.16 11.86 -3.10
N ARG A 52 13.65 11.19 -4.15
CA ARG A 52 13.01 11.24 -5.47
C ARG A 52 11.62 10.62 -5.46
N ILE A 53 11.44 9.52 -4.75
CA ILE A 53 10.13 8.89 -4.60
C ILE A 53 9.16 9.85 -3.92
N ARG A 54 9.58 10.50 -2.83
CA ARG A 54 8.75 11.48 -2.12
C ARG A 54 8.38 12.67 -2.98
N ALA A 55 9.32 13.15 -3.79
CA ALA A 55 9.10 14.30 -4.66
C ALA A 55 8.12 13.99 -5.80
N ASN A 56 7.97 12.73 -6.18
CA ASN A 56 7.14 12.31 -7.30
C ASN A 56 5.87 11.58 -6.87
N GLU A 57 5.53 11.58 -5.57
CA GLU A 57 4.30 10.97 -5.09
C GLU A 57 3.08 11.68 -5.68
N PRO A 58 2.08 10.94 -6.16
CA PRO A 58 0.84 11.55 -6.61
C PRO A 58 0.05 12.11 -5.42
N ASP A 59 -0.86 13.05 -5.71
CA ASP A 59 -1.78 13.56 -4.70
C ASP A 59 -2.56 12.40 -4.09
N GLY A 60 -2.65 12.39 -2.78
CA GLY A 60 -3.38 11.37 -2.04
C GLY A 60 -2.52 10.22 -1.55
N ILE A 61 -1.25 10.15 -1.93
CA ILE A 61 -0.31 9.14 -1.43
C ILE A 61 0.83 9.82 -0.70
N VAL A 62 1.09 9.37 0.53
CA VAL A 62 2.12 9.93 1.40
C VAL A 62 2.96 8.80 1.95
N PRO A 63 4.30 8.87 1.88
CA PRO A 63 5.13 7.86 2.54
C PRO A 63 4.97 7.97 4.05
N GLY A 64 4.85 6.83 4.71
CA GLY A 64 4.68 6.79 6.15
C GLY A 64 4.95 5.41 6.73
N SER A 65 4.81 5.30 8.03
CA SER A 65 5.11 4.07 8.76
C SER A 65 4.03 3.03 8.55
N VAL A 66 4.44 1.83 8.13
CA VAL A 66 3.58 0.67 7.96
C VAL A 66 4.09 -0.42 8.88
N ILE A 67 3.18 -1.06 9.63
CA ILE A 67 3.53 -2.13 10.57
C ILE A 67 3.38 -3.46 9.86
N LEU A 68 4.43 -4.26 9.87
CA LEU A 68 4.41 -5.61 9.31
C LEU A 68 3.83 -6.60 10.34
N ASP A 69 3.49 -7.78 9.87
CA ASP A 69 2.87 -8.83 10.71
C ASP A 69 3.79 -9.32 11.83
N ASP A 70 5.09 -9.13 11.70
CA ASP A 70 6.07 -9.46 12.74
C ASP A 70 6.38 -8.29 13.69
N GLY A 71 5.69 -7.16 13.53
CA GLY A 71 5.86 -6.00 14.38
C GLY A 71 6.88 -4.99 13.90
N ARG A 72 7.64 -5.28 12.83
CA ARG A 72 8.58 -4.30 12.28
C ARG A 72 7.84 -3.14 11.65
N GLU A 73 8.42 -1.95 11.74
CA GLU A 73 7.92 -0.77 11.04
C GLU A 73 8.78 -0.48 9.82
N VAL A 74 8.15 -0.27 8.69
CA VAL A 74 8.83 0.09 7.45
C VAL A 74 8.11 1.27 6.82
N ILE A 75 8.74 1.92 5.85
CA ILE A 75 8.10 3.00 5.12
C ILE A 75 7.30 2.41 3.97
N GLY A 76 6.04 2.80 3.88
CA GLY A 76 5.16 2.37 2.81
C GLY A 76 4.30 3.52 2.30
N ALA A 77 3.48 3.24 1.31
CA ALA A 77 2.59 4.22 0.70
C ALA A 77 1.26 4.25 1.46
N LEU A 78 1.05 5.29 2.25
CA LEU A 78 -0.21 5.54 2.93
C LEU A 78 -1.10 6.43 2.08
N GLY A 79 -2.40 6.20 2.13
CA GLY A 79 -3.36 7.00 1.40
C GLY A 79 -4.00 8.08 2.27
N ASP A 80 -4.37 9.20 1.63
CA ASP A 80 -5.27 10.18 2.22
C ASP A 80 -6.68 9.67 2.01
N ILE A 81 -7.41 9.41 3.11
CA ILE A 81 -8.73 8.79 3.00
C ILE A 81 -9.71 9.63 2.19
N ALA A 82 -9.66 10.95 2.30
CA ALA A 82 -10.56 11.82 1.55
C ALA A 82 -10.32 11.70 0.04
N VAL A 83 -9.06 11.63 -0.38
CA VAL A 83 -8.70 11.44 -1.79
C VAL A 83 -9.07 10.04 -2.26
N MET A 84 -8.83 9.02 -1.43
CA MET A 84 -9.16 7.64 -1.80
C MET A 84 -10.67 7.44 -1.96
N LEU A 85 -11.49 8.06 -1.12
CA LEU A 85 -12.94 7.97 -1.25
C LEU A 85 -13.46 8.68 -2.50
N GLU A 86 -12.77 9.72 -2.95
CA GLU A 86 -13.16 10.47 -4.15
C GLU A 86 -12.63 9.82 -5.44
N LYS A 87 -11.36 9.43 -5.46
CA LYS A 87 -10.66 9.03 -6.69
C LYS A 87 -10.13 7.60 -6.67
N GLY A 88 -10.04 6.97 -5.50
CA GLY A 88 -9.51 5.63 -5.35
C GLY A 88 -10.57 4.56 -5.50
N ILE A 89 -10.12 3.33 -5.65
CA ILE A 89 -10.99 2.15 -5.68
C ILE A 89 -10.52 1.25 -4.55
N GLU A 90 -11.43 0.88 -3.65
CA GLU A 90 -11.08 -0.04 -2.58
C GLU A 90 -10.87 -1.45 -3.15
N ILE A 91 -9.71 -2.03 -2.88
CA ILE A 91 -9.33 -3.35 -3.36
C ILE A 91 -8.90 -4.26 -2.21
N THR A 92 -9.36 -3.98 -1.02
CA THR A 92 -9.00 -4.71 0.20
C THR A 92 -9.18 -6.22 0.06
N SER A 93 -10.26 -6.65 -0.60
CA SER A 93 -10.56 -8.07 -0.78
C SER A 93 -9.55 -8.84 -1.61
N PHE A 94 -8.73 -8.15 -2.41
CA PHE A 94 -7.69 -8.79 -3.19
C PHE A 94 -6.45 -9.15 -2.38
N GLY A 95 -6.25 -8.50 -1.24
CA GLY A 95 -5.12 -8.79 -0.36
C GLY A 95 -3.77 -8.30 -0.84
N SER A 96 -3.63 -7.92 -2.10
CA SER A 96 -2.42 -7.32 -2.63
C SER A 96 -2.72 -6.51 -3.90
N PHE A 97 -1.88 -5.53 -4.16
CA PHE A 97 -1.98 -4.73 -5.38
C PHE A 97 -1.66 -5.59 -6.62
N ALA A 98 -0.69 -6.50 -6.50
CA ALA A 98 -0.31 -7.38 -7.60
C ALA A 98 -1.47 -8.30 -8.02
N VAL A 99 -2.21 -8.85 -7.05
CA VAL A 99 -3.39 -9.69 -7.33
C VAL A 99 -4.48 -8.87 -8.02
N TYR A 100 -4.72 -7.64 -7.55
CA TYR A 100 -5.68 -6.74 -8.19
C TYR A 100 -5.28 -6.43 -9.63
N LYS A 101 -4.02 -6.07 -9.88
CA LYS A 101 -3.53 -5.76 -11.22
C LYS A 101 -3.66 -6.98 -12.14
N ALA A 102 -3.36 -8.17 -11.64
CA ALA A 102 -3.52 -9.39 -12.42
C ALA A 102 -4.98 -9.62 -12.82
N SER A 103 -5.94 -9.28 -11.96
CA SER A 103 -7.36 -9.41 -12.26
C SER A 103 -7.79 -8.54 -13.44
N LEU A 104 -7.15 -7.38 -13.63
CA LEU A 104 -7.46 -6.46 -14.72
C LEU A 104 -7.05 -7.03 -16.08
N THR A 105 -6.03 -7.87 -16.13
CA THR A 105 -5.53 -8.46 -17.37
C THR A 105 -6.25 -9.73 -17.77
N GLN A 106 -7.08 -10.29 -16.89
CA GLN A 106 -7.84 -11.51 -17.14
C GLN A 106 -9.15 -11.28 -17.89
N HIS A 107 -9.50 -10.04 -18.14
CA HIS A 107 -10.73 -9.64 -18.83
C HIS A 107 -10.50 -9.27 -20.29
N ALA A 108 -9.58 -9.94 -20.89
CA ALA A 108 -9.28 -9.70 -22.31
C ALA A 108 -10.38 -10.28 -23.21
#